data_366cbade42ae4ff440eb942b3900fa32
#
_entry.id   366cbade42ae4ff440eb942b3900fa32
#
_cell.length_a   1.000
_cell.length_b   1.000
_cell.length_c   1.000
_cell.angle_alpha   90.00
_cell.angle_beta   90.00
_cell.angle_gamma   90.00
#
_symmetry.space_group_name_H-M   'P 1'
#
loop_
_entity.id
_entity.type
_entity.pdbx_description
1 polymer ?
#
loop_
_entity_poly.entity_id
_entity_poly.type
_entity_poly.pdbx_seq_one_letter_code
_entity_poly.pdbx_strand_id
1 'polypeptide(L)'
;VAACMELVNALDRFDVAESPERQAALREALDVLVRVLAPVTPHICHVLWEALASDGELLDATWPVVDPLALKREQVQLVVQINGKLRAEIEVAADAKDKEIQVIALADPRVSRHIGNAAVRKFVIVPGRLVNIVV
;
A
#
# COMPACT_ATOMS: atom_id res chain seq x y z
N VAL A 1 9.68 -12.99 -0.86
CA VAL A 1 8.45 -13.81 -0.71
C VAL A 1 7.33 -13.00 -0.07
N ALA A 2 7.52 -12.30 1.09
CA ALA A 2 6.43 -11.56 1.75
C ALA A 2 5.75 -10.53 0.82
N ALA A 3 6.52 -9.65 0.17
CA ALA A 3 5.98 -8.69 -0.78
C ALA A 3 5.25 -9.34 -1.98
N CYS A 4 5.72 -10.52 -2.43
CA CYS A 4 5.01 -11.28 -3.47
C CYS A 4 3.65 -11.76 -2.97
N MET A 5 3.53 -12.21 -1.72
CA MET A 5 2.26 -12.62 -1.14
C MET A 5 1.30 -11.43 -0.94
N GLU A 6 1.82 -10.26 -0.58
CA GLU A 6 1.04 -9.01 -0.54
C GLU A 6 0.50 -8.66 -1.92
N LEU A 7 1.33 -8.79 -2.98
CA LEU A 7 0.91 -8.56 -4.36
C LEU A 7 -0.17 -9.58 -4.78
N VAL A 8 0.00 -10.87 -4.50
CA VAL A 8 -1.02 -11.90 -4.79
C VAL A 8 -2.35 -11.56 -4.11
N ASN A 9 -2.33 -11.18 -2.83
CA ASN A 9 -3.54 -10.80 -2.10
C ASN A 9 -4.18 -9.52 -2.65
N ALA A 10 -3.39 -8.60 -3.19
CA ALA A 10 -3.91 -7.41 -3.86
C ALA A 10 -4.57 -7.78 -5.21
N LEU A 11 -3.95 -8.68 -5.98
CA LEU A 11 -4.48 -9.16 -7.25
C LEU A 11 -5.77 -9.96 -7.09
N ASP A 12 -5.90 -10.76 -6.02
CA ASP A 12 -7.12 -11.52 -5.72
C ASP A 12 -8.35 -10.61 -5.50
N ARG A 13 -8.12 -9.40 -5.02
CA ARG A 13 -9.15 -8.37 -4.81
C ARG A 13 -9.29 -7.39 -5.98
N PHE A 14 -8.43 -7.52 -6.98
CA PHE A 14 -8.37 -6.59 -8.10
C PHE A 14 -9.49 -6.90 -9.09
N ASP A 15 -10.43 -5.97 -9.21
CA ASP A 15 -11.50 -6.10 -10.20
C ASP A 15 -10.95 -5.83 -11.60
N VAL A 16 -10.91 -6.88 -12.42
CA VAL A 16 -10.44 -6.85 -13.81
C VAL A 16 -11.56 -6.44 -14.76
N ALA A 17 -12.64 -5.75 -14.25
CA ALA A 17 -13.70 -5.27 -15.13
C ALA A 17 -13.15 -4.82 -16.51
N GLU A 18 -13.95 -4.82 -17.57
CA GLU A 18 -13.60 -4.68 -19.00
C GLU A 18 -12.76 -3.44 -19.41
N SER A 19 -11.81 -3.03 -18.55
CA SER A 19 -10.86 -1.93 -18.81
C SER A 19 -9.54 -2.48 -19.34
N PRO A 20 -9.12 -2.10 -20.54
CA PRO A 20 -7.82 -2.48 -21.10
C PRO A 20 -6.63 -2.11 -20.19
N GLU A 21 -6.73 -0.97 -19.50
CA GLU A 21 -5.69 -0.49 -18.59
C GLU A 21 -5.55 -1.41 -17.37
N ARG A 22 -6.68 -1.91 -16.83
CA ARG A 22 -6.68 -2.85 -15.71
C ARG A 22 -6.13 -4.22 -16.12
N GLN A 23 -6.45 -4.67 -17.33
CA GLN A 23 -5.89 -5.91 -17.88
C GLN A 23 -4.38 -5.78 -18.08
N ALA A 24 -3.90 -4.65 -18.58
CA ALA A 24 -2.47 -4.37 -18.73
C ALA A 24 -1.76 -4.35 -17.38
N ALA A 25 -2.33 -3.69 -16.37
CA ALA A 25 -1.78 -3.64 -15.02
C ALA A 25 -1.73 -5.03 -14.37
N LEU A 26 -2.78 -5.86 -14.54
CA LEU A 26 -2.78 -7.25 -14.07
C LEU A 26 -1.67 -8.05 -14.75
N ARG A 27 -1.54 -7.90 -16.07
CA ARG A 27 -0.51 -8.59 -16.84
C ARG A 27 0.90 -8.24 -16.36
N GLU A 28 1.17 -6.96 -16.19
CA GLU A 28 2.45 -6.46 -15.68
C GLU A 28 2.73 -6.99 -14.27
N ALA A 29 1.74 -6.96 -13.38
CA ALA A 29 1.88 -7.46 -12.01
C ALA A 29 2.18 -8.97 -11.97
N LEU A 30 1.53 -9.76 -12.82
CA LEU A 30 1.78 -11.20 -12.94
C LEU A 30 3.18 -11.49 -13.52
N ASP A 31 3.60 -10.74 -14.53
CA ASP A 31 4.93 -10.85 -15.12
C ASP A 31 6.03 -10.56 -14.10
N VAL A 32 5.90 -9.46 -13.34
CA VAL A 32 6.81 -9.12 -12.24
C VAL A 32 6.83 -10.21 -11.17
N LEU A 33 5.65 -10.71 -10.77
CA LEU A 33 5.51 -11.73 -9.74
C LEU A 33 6.25 -13.02 -10.13
N VAL A 34 6.06 -13.50 -11.37
CA VAL A 34 6.67 -14.72 -11.88
C VAL A 34 8.19 -14.59 -11.91
N ARG A 35 8.71 -13.48 -12.43
CA ARG A 35 10.17 -13.23 -12.48
C ARG A 35 10.80 -13.15 -11.08
N VAL A 36 10.15 -12.48 -10.14
CA VAL A 36 10.67 -12.32 -8.77
C VAL A 36 10.63 -13.63 -7.99
N LEU A 37 9.64 -14.49 -8.24
CA LEU A 37 9.50 -15.79 -7.57
C LEU A 37 10.32 -16.90 -8.23
N ALA A 38 10.75 -16.76 -9.48
CA ALA A 38 11.47 -17.77 -10.22
C ALA A 38 12.68 -18.37 -9.48
N PRO A 39 13.53 -17.61 -8.76
CA PRO A 39 14.64 -18.17 -7.99
C PRO A 39 14.21 -19.07 -6.82
N VAL A 40 12.98 -18.90 -6.33
CA VAL A 40 12.45 -19.65 -5.16
C VAL A 40 11.60 -20.85 -5.60
N THR A 41 10.78 -20.65 -6.64
CA THR A 41 9.84 -21.67 -7.14
C THR A 41 9.95 -21.81 -8.67
N PRO A 42 11.10 -22.28 -9.21
CA PRO A 42 11.36 -22.23 -10.64
C PRO A 42 10.35 -23.00 -11.48
N HIS A 43 9.96 -24.20 -11.06
CA HIS A 43 9.08 -25.05 -11.86
C HIS A 43 7.69 -24.43 -12.09
N ILE A 44 7.06 -23.93 -11.04
CA ILE A 44 5.74 -23.30 -11.18
C ILE A 44 5.84 -21.99 -11.95
N CYS A 45 6.91 -21.20 -11.73
CA CYS A 45 7.12 -19.96 -12.45
C CYS A 45 7.34 -20.19 -13.95
N HIS A 46 8.01 -21.30 -14.33
CA HIS A 46 8.17 -21.65 -15.74
C HIS A 46 6.82 -21.94 -16.41
N VAL A 47 5.99 -22.76 -15.78
CA VAL A 47 4.63 -23.05 -16.28
C VAL A 47 3.78 -21.78 -16.40
N LEU A 48 3.86 -20.89 -15.41
CA LEU A 48 3.12 -19.61 -15.43
C LEU A 48 3.67 -18.67 -16.51
N TRP A 49 4.98 -18.65 -16.76
CA TRP A 49 5.60 -17.87 -17.81
C TRP A 49 5.08 -18.26 -19.19
N GLU A 50 5.00 -19.55 -19.46
CA GLU A 50 4.40 -20.08 -20.69
C GLU A 50 2.91 -19.71 -20.81
N ALA A 51 2.15 -19.85 -19.71
CA ALA A 51 0.73 -19.49 -19.66
C ALA A 51 0.47 -18.00 -19.89
N LEU A 52 1.40 -17.15 -19.47
CA LEU A 52 1.38 -15.72 -19.77
C LEU A 52 1.76 -15.41 -21.22
N ALA A 53 2.16 -16.38 -22.01
CA ALA A 53 2.68 -16.18 -23.37
C ALA A 53 3.76 -15.09 -23.42
N SER A 54 4.67 -15.11 -22.45
CA SER A 54 5.79 -14.20 -22.39
C SER A 54 6.87 -14.61 -23.38
N ASP A 55 7.58 -13.64 -23.94
CA ASP A 55 8.60 -13.90 -24.96
C ASP A 55 9.88 -14.49 -24.31
N GLY A 56 10.46 -15.50 -24.97
CA GLY A 56 11.71 -16.12 -24.56
C GLY A 56 11.61 -17.01 -23.32
N GLU A 57 12.76 -17.46 -22.86
CA GLU A 57 12.87 -18.32 -21.68
C GLU A 57 12.85 -17.50 -20.38
N LEU A 58 12.17 -18.00 -19.36
CA LEU A 58 12.12 -17.34 -18.04
C LEU A 58 13.51 -17.11 -17.44
N LEU A 59 14.44 -18.03 -17.68
CA LEU A 59 15.82 -17.94 -17.17
C LEU A 59 16.64 -16.82 -17.81
N ASP A 60 16.27 -16.42 -19.04
CA ASP A 60 16.91 -15.32 -19.76
C ASP A 60 16.21 -13.98 -19.51
N ALA A 61 15.08 -14.00 -18.83
CA ALA A 61 14.32 -12.80 -18.53
C ALA A 61 15.08 -11.88 -17.56
N THR A 62 15.18 -10.61 -17.92
CA THR A 62 15.84 -9.61 -17.08
C THR A 62 15.04 -9.36 -15.81
N TRP A 63 15.75 -9.03 -14.71
CA TRP A 63 15.08 -8.63 -13.47
C TRP A 63 14.20 -7.39 -13.68
N PRO A 64 12.99 -7.34 -13.08
CA PRO A 64 12.11 -6.20 -13.25
C PRO A 64 12.78 -4.89 -12.81
N VAL A 65 12.65 -3.86 -13.63
CA VAL A 65 13.16 -2.52 -13.31
C VAL A 65 12.08 -1.76 -12.55
N VAL A 66 12.47 -1.13 -11.46
CA VAL A 66 11.56 -0.33 -10.64
C VAL A 66 11.34 1.04 -11.28
N ASP A 67 10.08 1.42 -11.49
CA ASP A 67 9.72 2.80 -11.83
C ASP A 67 9.69 3.65 -10.54
N PRO A 68 10.60 4.65 -10.40
CA PRO A 68 10.61 5.52 -9.23
C PRO A 68 9.33 6.35 -9.07
N LEU A 69 8.60 6.61 -10.18
CA LEU A 69 7.34 7.36 -10.13
C LEU A 69 6.22 6.51 -9.54
N ALA A 70 6.19 5.20 -9.86
CA ALA A 70 5.23 4.27 -9.30
C ALA A 70 5.42 4.03 -7.79
N LEU A 71 6.60 4.32 -7.26
CA LEU A 71 6.86 4.23 -5.81
C LEU A 71 6.35 5.43 -5.02
N LYS A 72 5.97 6.52 -5.67
CA LYS A 72 5.41 7.68 -4.98
C LYS A 72 4.00 7.35 -4.50
N ARG A 73 3.87 7.16 -3.21
CA ARG A 73 2.55 7.03 -2.58
C ARG A 73 1.91 8.42 -2.54
N GLU A 74 0.76 8.56 -3.15
CA GLU A 74 -0.04 9.80 -3.08
C GLU A 74 -0.69 9.94 -1.69
N GLN A 75 -0.97 8.82 -1.04
CA GLN A 75 -1.60 8.78 0.28
C GLN A 75 -0.82 7.88 1.24
N VAL A 76 -0.83 8.24 2.49
CA VAL A 76 -0.21 7.49 3.60
C VAL A 76 -1.25 7.27 4.69
N GLN A 77 -1.34 6.03 5.16
CA GLN A 77 -2.17 5.70 6.33
C GLN A 77 -1.41 6.06 7.61
N LEU A 78 -2.04 6.87 8.44
CA LEU A 78 -1.53 7.23 9.76
C LEU A 78 -2.41 6.64 10.85
N VAL A 79 -1.77 6.05 11.84
CA VAL A 79 -2.43 5.56 13.05
C VAL A 79 -2.70 6.74 13.98
N VAL A 80 -3.95 6.94 14.39
CA VAL A 80 -4.31 7.95 15.39
C VAL A 80 -4.41 7.31 16.77
N GLN A 81 -3.60 7.83 17.68
CA GLN A 81 -3.61 7.45 19.08
C GLN A 81 -4.17 8.60 19.94
N ILE A 82 -4.87 8.25 21.01
CA ILE A 82 -5.26 9.19 22.07
C ILE A 82 -4.65 8.70 23.37
N ASN A 83 -3.81 9.53 24.00
CA ASN A 83 -3.03 9.16 25.18
C ASN A 83 -2.29 7.82 25.02
N GLY A 84 -1.67 7.60 23.84
CA GLY A 84 -0.91 6.41 23.49
C GLY A 84 -1.74 5.16 23.13
N LYS A 85 -3.08 5.22 23.14
CA LYS A 85 -3.95 4.11 22.75
C LYS A 85 -4.48 4.32 21.34
N LEU A 86 -4.33 3.31 20.46
CA LEU A 86 -4.87 3.31 19.11
C LEU A 86 -6.39 3.50 19.12
N ARG A 87 -6.89 4.44 18.30
CA ARG A 87 -8.33 4.76 18.22
C ARG A 87 -8.88 4.81 16.81
N ALA A 88 -8.06 5.21 15.84
CA ALA A 88 -8.45 5.30 14.44
C ALA A 88 -7.24 5.12 13.53
N GLU A 89 -7.54 4.92 12.26
CA GLU A 89 -6.59 5.03 11.14
C GLU A 89 -7.18 6.04 10.17
N ILE A 90 -6.36 6.97 9.72
CA ILE A 90 -6.72 8.02 8.76
C ILE A 90 -5.82 7.95 7.54
N GLU A 91 -6.36 8.30 6.40
CA GLU A 91 -5.59 8.47 5.17
C GLU A 91 -5.33 9.95 4.94
N VAL A 92 -4.07 10.28 4.68
CA VAL A 92 -3.64 11.65 4.41
C VAL A 92 -2.77 11.67 3.16
N ALA A 93 -2.70 12.81 2.47
CA ALA A 93 -1.75 12.98 1.38
C ALA A 93 -0.31 12.80 1.91
N ALA A 94 0.56 12.21 1.10
CA ALA A 94 1.94 11.92 1.51
C ALA A 94 2.74 13.18 1.84
N ASP A 95 2.34 14.32 1.25
CA ASP A 95 2.91 15.65 1.45
C ASP A 95 2.08 16.54 2.40
N ALA A 96 1.06 15.95 3.07
CA ALA A 96 0.20 16.68 3.99
C ALA A 96 0.99 17.32 5.13
N LYS A 97 0.72 18.59 5.38
CA LYS A 97 1.35 19.33 6.47
C LYS A 97 0.71 18.98 7.82
N ASP A 98 1.46 19.18 8.90
CA ASP A 98 1.01 18.87 10.26
C ASP A 98 -0.36 19.43 10.58
N LYS A 99 -0.68 20.65 10.11
CA LYS A 99 -1.98 21.28 10.33
C LYS A 99 -3.12 20.55 9.62
N GLU A 100 -2.89 20.08 8.40
CA GLU A 100 -3.87 19.32 7.63
C GLU A 100 -4.11 17.96 8.27
N ILE A 101 -3.06 17.28 8.70
CA ILE A 101 -3.12 16.02 9.43
C ILE A 101 -3.95 16.19 10.72
N GLN A 102 -3.74 17.29 11.47
CA GLN A 102 -4.51 17.60 12.69
C GLN A 102 -6.00 17.78 12.39
N VAL A 103 -6.34 18.51 11.34
CA VAL A 103 -7.74 18.72 10.92
C VAL A 103 -8.40 17.41 10.55
N ILE A 104 -7.75 16.59 9.72
CA ILE A 104 -8.27 15.29 9.30
C ILE A 104 -8.44 14.36 10.52
N ALA A 105 -7.44 14.30 11.41
CA ALA A 105 -7.52 13.48 12.61
C ALA A 105 -8.67 13.88 13.55
N LEU A 106 -8.91 15.17 13.73
CA LEU A 106 -10.02 15.66 14.55
C LEU A 106 -11.39 15.49 13.91
N ALA A 107 -11.44 15.47 12.57
CA ALA A 107 -12.67 15.25 11.83
C ALA A 107 -13.15 13.79 11.86
N ASP A 108 -12.28 12.82 12.18
CA ASP A 108 -12.68 11.42 12.29
C ASP A 108 -13.66 11.20 13.45
N PRO A 109 -14.85 10.62 13.19
CA PRO A 109 -15.89 10.43 14.22
C PRO A 109 -15.44 9.55 15.39
N ARG A 110 -14.52 8.61 15.16
CA ARG A 110 -13.97 7.72 16.20
C ARG A 110 -13.06 8.51 17.13
N VAL A 111 -12.25 9.41 16.57
CA VAL A 111 -11.36 10.28 17.32
C VAL A 111 -12.17 11.29 18.14
N SER A 112 -13.12 12.00 17.50
CA SER A 112 -13.99 12.98 18.16
C SER A 112 -14.77 12.38 19.33
N ARG A 113 -15.30 11.15 19.16
CA ARG A 113 -16.01 10.43 20.24
C ARG A 113 -15.13 10.16 21.45
N HIS A 114 -13.84 9.85 21.25
CA HIS A 114 -12.93 9.56 22.34
C HIS A 114 -12.34 10.81 23.00
N ILE A 115 -12.23 11.91 22.28
CA ILE A 115 -11.85 13.21 22.85
C ILE A 115 -13.00 13.77 23.67
N GLY A 116 -14.23 13.67 23.17
CA GLY A 116 -15.41 14.24 23.82
C GLY A 116 -15.24 15.74 24.07
N ASN A 117 -15.44 16.15 25.33
CA ASN A 117 -15.28 17.54 25.77
C ASN A 117 -13.88 17.85 26.34
N ALA A 118 -12.94 16.92 26.27
CA ALA A 118 -11.59 17.16 26.79
C ALA A 118 -10.81 18.13 25.90
N ALA A 119 -10.05 19.03 26.50
CA ALA A 119 -9.21 19.95 25.75
C ALA A 119 -7.96 19.25 25.24
N VAL A 120 -7.69 19.34 23.96
CA VAL A 120 -6.45 18.81 23.37
C VAL A 120 -5.27 19.65 23.86
N ARG A 121 -4.34 19.01 24.57
CA ARG A 121 -3.14 19.65 25.11
C ARG A 121 -1.98 19.65 24.15
N LYS A 122 -1.80 18.55 23.41
CA LYS A 122 -0.66 18.38 22.51
C LYS A 122 -0.95 17.42 21.38
N PHE A 123 -0.43 17.74 20.19
CA PHE A 123 -0.30 16.80 19.07
C PHE A 123 1.16 16.39 18.93
N VAL A 124 1.40 15.11 18.79
CA VAL A 124 2.72 14.54 18.43
C VAL A 124 2.55 13.80 17.12
N ILE A 125 3.11 14.34 16.04
CA ILE A 125 3.02 13.75 14.71
C ILE A 125 4.37 13.11 14.40
N VAL A 126 4.34 11.82 14.09
CA VAL A 126 5.49 11.08 13.55
C VAL A 126 5.20 10.86 12.06
N PRO A 127 5.95 11.54 11.16
CA PRO A 127 5.70 11.50 9.73
C PRO A 127 5.62 10.06 9.19
N GLY A 128 4.62 9.78 8.36
CA GLY A 128 4.42 8.48 7.72
C GLY A 128 4.06 7.33 8.67
N ARG A 129 3.80 7.59 9.96
CA ARG A 129 3.58 6.52 10.94
C ARG A 129 2.36 6.72 11.83
N LEU A 130 2.36 7.75 12.65
CA LEU A 130 1.28 7.95 13.62
C LEU A 130 1.08 9.42 14.03
N VAL A 131 -0.11 9.69 14.54
CA VAL A 131 -0.48 10.92 15.25
C VAL A 131 -0.92 10.55 16.65
N ASN A 132 -0.30 11.11 17.68
CA ASN A 132 -0.75 10.94 19.05
C ASN A 132 -1.33 12.25 19.60
N ILE A 133 -2.59 12.20 20.01
CA ILE A 133 -3.34 13.30 20.59
C ILE A 133 -3.33 13.12 22.11
N VAL A 134 -2.83 14.12 22.82
CA VAL A 134 -2.83 14.14 24.29
C VAL A 134 -3.95 15.08 24.76
N VAL A 135 -4.87 14.54 25.50
CA VAL A 135 -5.99 15.25 26.12
C VAL A 135 -5.89 15.24 27.63
#